data_5e337cac5be25ed7caac05b52a3e288e
#
_entry.id   5e337cac5be25ed7caac05b52a3e288e
#
_cell.length_a   1.000
_cell.length_b   1.000
_cell.length_c   1.000
_cell.angle_alpha   90.00
_cell.angle_beta   90.00
_cell.angle_gamma   90.00
#
_symmetry.space_group_name_H-M   'P 1'
#
loop_
_entity.id
_entity.type
_entity.pdbx_description
1 polymer ?
#
loop_
_entity_poly.entity_id
_entity_poly.type
_entity_poly.pdbx_seq_one_letter_code
_entity_poly.pdbx_strand_id
1 'polypeptide(L)'
;MDLTFTPLDPAAHAELLHGWLTTDRARFWGMTAHSPAQVRAYLERVDASADEQGWIGSRAGTPLVYVETYDPARLFPDGLLAPEPGDLGMHLLIAPPAGAPEHGLTAAVMGEVVAWCLHERGAA
;
A
#
# COMPACT_ATOMS: atom_id res chain seq x y z
N MET A 1 -11.76 11.77 -8.32
CA MET A 1 -11.48 11.47 -6.89
C MET A 1 -10.12 12.04 -6.53
N ASP A 2 -10.06 12.76 -5.44
CA ASP A 2 -8.79 13.33 -4.98
C ASP A 2 -8.30 12.54 -3.75
N LEU A 3 -7.12 11.94 -3.85
CA LEU A 3 -6.46 11.27 -2.74
C LEU A 3 -5.26 12.08 -2.27
N THR A 4 -5.09 12.15 -0.96
CA THR A 4 -3.90 12.70 -0.32
C THR A 4 -3.07 11.55 0.23
N PHE A 5 -1.79 11.47 -0.16
CA PHE A 5 -0.90 10.41 0.28
C PHE A 5 0.04 10.90 1.37
N THR A 6 0.08 10.18 2.48
CA THR A 6 0.99 10.47 3.58
C THR A 6 1.87 9.26 3.86
N PRO A 7 3.12 9.48 4.30
CA PRO A 7 3.99 8.35 4.65
C PRO A 7 3.38 7.49 5.76
N LEU A 8 3.65 6.18 5.68
CA LEU A 8 3.27 5.25 6.73
C LEU A 8 3.91 5.66 8.06
N ASP A 9 3.09 5.69 9.12
CA ASP A 9 3.57 5.78 10.50
C ASP A 9 3.11 4.51 11.21
N PRO A 10 4.01 3.56 11.47
CA PRO A 10 3.62 2.28 12.08
C PRO A 10 2.88 2.45 13.42
N ALA A 11 3.27 3.41 14.24
CA ALA A 11 2.62 3.64 15.53
C ALA A 11 1.19 4.15 15.36
N ALA A 12 0.95 5.05 14.38
CA ALA A 12 -0.36 5.64 14.15
C ALA A 12 -1.28 4.74 13.33
N HIS A 13 -0.72 3.92 12.43
CA HIS A 13 -1.50 3.18 11.43
C HIS A 13 -1.63 1.68 11.71
N ALA A 14 -0.92 1.14 12.71
CA ALA A 14 -0.91 -0.31 12.95
C ALA A 14 -2.31 -0.89 13.21
N GLU A 15 -3.10 -0.23 14.05
CA GLU A 15 -4.44 -0.72 14.37
C GLU A 15 -5.36 -0.67 13.16
N LEU A 16 -5.32 0.42 12.42
CA LEU A 16 -6.10 0.59 11.19
C LEU A 16 -5.75 -0.51 10.18
N LEU A 17 -4.47 -0.70 9.91
CA LEU A 17 -4.01 -1.66 8.90
C LEU A 17 -4.17 -3.10 9.36
N HIS A 18 -4.10 -3.38 10.66
CA HIS A 18 -4.46 -4.69 11.17
C HIS A 18 -5.90 -5.04 10.77
N GLY A 19 -6.82 -4.10 10.95
CA GLY A 19 -8.21 -4.31 10.55
C GLY A 19 -8.37 -4.58 9.06
N TRP A 20 -7.55 -3.93 8.21
CA TRP A 20 -7.63 -4.12 6.76
C TRP A 20 -6.94 -5.42 6.31
N LEU A 21 -5.74 -5.69 6.85
CA LEU A 21 -4.91 -6.82 6.41
C LEU A 21 -5.42 -8.19 6.87
N THR A 22 -6.25 -8.22 7.90
CA THR A 22 -6.80 -9.46 8.43
C THR A 22 -8.18 -9.81 7.84
N THR A 23 -8.70 -9.00 6.92
CA THR A 23 -9.92 -9.34 6.19
C THR A 23 -9.65 -10.39 5.12
N ASP A 24 -10.69 -11.15 4.74
CA ASP A 24 -10.57 -12.16 3.70
C ASP A 24 -10.19 -11.56 2.35
N ARG A 25 -10.65 -10.36 2.04
CA ARG A 25 -10.29 -9.68 0.78
C ARG A 25 -8.80 -9.34 0.69
N ALA A 26 -8.09 -9.30 1.82
CA ALA A 26 -6.67 -9.05 1.89
C ALA A 26 -5.85 -10.36 2.00
N ARG A 27 -6.45 -11.50 1.75
CA ARG A 27 -5.79 -12.81 1.97
C ARG A 27 -4.47 -12.99 1.22
N PHE A 28 -4.33 -12.34 0.07
CA PHE A 28 -3.09 -12.43 -0.72
C PHE A 28 -1.89 -11.72 -0.06
N TRP A 29 -2.14 -10.88 0.94
CA TRP A 29 -1.07 -10.29 1.74
C TRP A 29 -0.48 -11.29 2.75
N GLY A 30 -1.17 -12.40 3.01
CA GLY A 30 -0.68 -13.47 3.88
C GLY A 30 -0.74 -13.16 5.36
N MET A 31 -1.59 -12.22 5.79
CA MET A 31 -1.63 -11.74 7.17
C MET A 31 -2.99 -11.89 7.85
N THR A 32 -3.88 -12.71 7.30
CA THR A 32 -5.25 -12.83 7.83
C THR A 32 -5.30 -13.33 9.28
N ALA A 33 -4.28 -14.06 9.72
CA ALA A 33 -4.19 -14.58 11.10
C ALA A 33 -3.20 -13.81 11.97
N HIS A 34 -2.66 -12.70 11.49
CA HIS A 34 -1.68 -11.91 12.26
C HIS A 34 -2.35 -11.15 13.41
N SER A 35 -1.67 -11.11 14.57
CA SER A 35 -2.08 -10.27 15.68
C SER A 35 -1.76 -8.80 15.38
N PRO A 36 -2.34 -7.86 16.14
CA PRO A 36 -1.96 -6.44 16.00
C PRO A 36 -0.46 -6.20 16.16
N ALA A 37 0.19 -6.90 17.08
CA ALA A 37 1.63 -6.78 17.29
C ALA A 37 2.43 -7.28 16.08
N GLN A 38 1.98 -8.36 15.44
CA GLN A 38 2.62 -8.89 14.24
C GLN A 38 2.48 -7.95 13.05
N VAL A 39 1.31 -7.34 12.87
CA VAL A 39 1.10 -6.34 11.82
C VAL A 39 1.99 -5.12 12.08
N ARG A 40 2.04 -4.64 13.31
CA ARG A 40 2.91 -3.50 13.64
C ARG A 40 4.38 -3.80 13.33
N ALA A 41 4.85 -4.99 13.69
CA ALA A 41 6.23 -5.39 13.39
C ALA A 41 6.50 -5.43 11.89
N TYR A 42 5.55 -5.90 11.08
CA TYR A 42 5.65 -5.86 9.63
C TYR A 42 5.77 -4.42 9.12
N LEU A 43 4.91 -3.53 9.60
CA LEU A 43 4.92 -2.12 9.17
C LEU A 43 6.20 -1.41 9.58
N GLU A 44 6.74 -1.73 10.75
CA GLU A 44 8.02 -1.19 11.21
C GLU A 44 9.17 -1.61 10.30
N ARG A 45 9.14 -2.85 9.80
CA ARG A 45 10.13 -3.33 8.83
C ARG A 45 10.03 -2.58 7.51
N VAL A 46 8.81 -2.35 7.00
CA VAL A 46 8.60 -1.57 5.78
C VAL A 46 9.11 -0.14 5.96
N ASP A 47 8.77 0.49 7.07
CA ASP A 47 9.18 1.87 7.35
C ASP A 47 10.70 2.01 7.47
N ALA A 48 11.37 1.00 8.01
CA ALA A 48 12.83 1.00 8.16
C ALA A 48 13.57 0.56 6.89
N SER A 49 12.88 0.02 5.90
CA SER A 49 13.51 -0.50 4.69
C SER A 49 14.01 0.62 3.78
N ALA A 50 15.19 0.42 3.18
CA ALA A 50 15.70 1.30 2.13
C ALA A 50 15.08 0.97 0.76
N ASP A 51 14.47 -0.20 0.61
CA ASP A 51 13.98 -0.74 -0.67
C ASP A 51 12.48 -0.61 -0.84
N GLU A 52 11.75 -0.39 0.25
CA GLU A 52 10.30 -0.29 0.26
C GLU A 52 9.86 0.95 1.03
N GLN A 53 8.69 1.48 0.68
CA GLN A 53 8.06 2.58 1.41
C GLN A 53 6.57 2.34 1.50
N GLY A 54 5.99 2.65 2.65
CA GLY A 54 4.55 2.57 2.86
C GLY A 54 3.89 3.95 2.82
N TRP A 55 2.65 3.98 2.32
CA TRP A 55 1.87 5.21 2.16
C TRP A 55 0.41 4.96 2.47
N ILE A 56 -0.24 5.93 3.08
CA ILE A 56 -1.69 5.92 3.28
C ILE A 56 -2.31 6.96 2.36
N GLY A 57 -3.22 6.53 1.48
CA GLY A 57 -4.03 7.42 0.66
C GLY A 57 -5.37 7.66 1.33
N SER A 58 -5.75 8.92 1.46
CA SER A 58 -7.00 9.32 2.12
C SER A 58 -7.86 10.16 1.21
N ARG A 59 -9.18 9.95 1.31
CA ARG A 59 -10.20 10.76 0.63
C ARG A 59 -10.89 11.62 1.68
N ALA A 60 -10.77 12.94 1.54
CA ALA A 60 -11.37 13.90 2.47
C ALA A 60 -11.01 13.60 3.95
N GLY A 61 -9.75 13.24 4.20
CA GLY A 61 -9.25 12.93 5.53
C GLY A 61 -9.53 11.51 6.02
N THR A 62 -10.26 10.71 5.25
CA THR A 62 -10.57 9.33 5.63
C THR A 62 -9.62 8.36 4.92
N PRO A 63 -8.82 7.56 5.65
CA PRO A 63 -7.94 6.57 5.02
C PRO A 63 -8.73 5.60 4.15
N LEU A 64 -8.25 5.36 2.94
CA LEU A 64 -8.96 4.56 1.95
C LEU A 64 -8.09 3.46 1.35
N VAL A 65 -6.79 3.70 1.19
CA VAL A 65 -5.89 2.75 0.53
C VAL A 65 -4.54 2.74 1.23
N TYR A 66 -3.94 1.55 1.33
CA TYR A 66 -2.55 1.38 1.74
C TYR A 66 -1.73 0.99 0.51
N VAL A 67 -0.61 1.67 0.31
CA VAL A 67 0.27 1.43 -0.84
C VAL A 67 1.68 1.16 -0.33
N GLU A 68 2.32 0.11 -0.87
CA GLU A 68 3.76 -0.10 -0.72
C GLU A 68 4.41 0.13 -2.08
N THR A 69 5.42 1.00 -2.11
CA THR A 69 6.24 1.23 -3.30
C THR A 69 7.61 0.61 -3.07
N TYR A 70 8.21 0.05 -4.11
CA TYR A 70 9.51 -0.60 -4.00
C TYR A 70 10.26 -0.53 -5.33
N ASP A 71 11.59 -0.70 -5.25
CA ASP A 71 12.42 -0.84 -6.43
C ASP A 71 12.48 -2.33 -6.79
N PRO A 72 11.89 -2.75 -7.94
CA PRO A 72 11.86 -4.17 -8.28
C PRO A 72 13.24 -4.77 -8.49
N ALA A 73 14.23 -3.99 -8.92
CA ALA A 73 15.60 -4.48 -9.09
C ALA A 73 16.25 -4.86 -7.76
N ARG A 74 15.87 -4.18 -6.67
CA ARG A 74 16.42 -4.43 -5.33
C ARG A 74 15.66 -5.51 -4.59
N LEU A 75 14.34 -5.58 -4.80
CA LEU A 75 13.49 -6.57 -4.13
C LEU A 75 13.58 -7.94 -4.81
N PHE A 76 13.82 -7.97 -6.12
CA PHE A 76 13.93 -9.21 -6.90
C PHE A 76 15.26 -9.22 -7.67
N PRO A 77 16.40 -9.36 -6.96
CA PRO A 77 17.72 -9.23 -7.57
C PRO A 77 18.15 -10.41 -8.42
N ASP A 78 17.40 -11.49 -8.45
CA ASP A 78 17.72 -12.71 -9.20
C ASP A 78 17.46 -12.60 -10.71
N GLY A 79 16.99 -11.44 -11.17
CA GLY A 79 16.78 -11.19 -12.58
C GLY A 79 15.49 -11.74 -13.18
N LEU A 80 14.60 -12.30 -12.35
CA LEU A 80 13.33 -12.87 -12.84
C LEU A 80 12.44 -11.85 -13.54
N LEU A 81 12.48 -10.59 -13.10
CA LEU A 81 11.64 -9.54 -13.62
C LEU A 81 12.35 -8.61 -14.61
N ALA A 82 13.68 -8.70 -14.70
CA ALA A 82 14.50 -7.85 -15.58
C ALA A 82 14.05 -6.37 -15.57
N PRO A 83 13.95 -5.71 -14.40
CA PRO A 83 13.48 -4.34 -14.35
C PRO A 83 14.49 -3.37 -14.95
N GLU A 84 13.97 -2.23 -15.46
CA GLU A 84 14.79 -1.15 -15.98
C GLU A 84 14.97 -0.06 -14.94
N PRO A 85 16.03 0.79 -15.03
CA PRO A 85 16.16 1.94 -14.14
C PRO A 85 14.92 2.85 -14.21
N GLY A 86 14.44 3.27 -13.05
CA GLY A 86 13.24 4.10 -12.95
C GLY A 86 11.94 3.32 -12.80
N ASP A 87 11.97 2.00 -12.95
CA ASP A 87 10.80 1.18 -12.67
C ASP A 87 10.44 1.25 -11.20
N LEU A 88 9.15 1.33 -10.93
CA LEU A 88 8.61 1.34 -9.58
C LEU A 88 7.58 0.24 -9.44
N GLY A 89 7.81 -0.67 -8.50
CA GLY A 89 6.81 -1.66 -8.13
C GLY A 89 5.87 -1.12 -7.07
N MET A 90 4.64 -1.64 -7.04
CA MET A 90 3.72 -1.29 -5.98
C MET A 90 2.81 -2.45 -5.63
N HIS A 91 2.45 -2.52 -4.34
CA HIS A 91 1.35 -3.33 -3.85
C HIS A 91 0.33 -2.38 -3.24
N LEU A 92 -0.96 -2.64 -3.45
CA LEU A 92 -1.98 -1.81 -2.83
C LEU A 92 -3.10 -2.64 -2.22
N LEU A 93 -3.71 -2.08 -1.19
CA LEU A 93 -4.84 -2.66 -0.50
C LEU A 93 -5.87 -1.56 -0.26
N ILE A 94 -7.07 -1.73 -0.83
CA ILE A 94 -8.17 -0.81 -0.61
C ILE A 94 -8.91 -1.21 0.65
N ALA A 95 -9.26 -0.23 1.48
CA ALA A 95 -9.98 -0.46 2.73
C ALA A 95 -11.29 -1.21 2.48
N PRO A 96 -11.72 -2.06 3.43
CA PRO A 96 -13.05 -2.67 3.34
C PRO A 96 -14.13 -1.58 3.32
N PRO A 97 -15.23 -1.78 2.56
CA PRO A 97 -16.29 -0.79 2.55
C PRO A 97 -16.92 -0.65 3.95
N ALA A 98 -17.22 0.58 4.35
CA ALA A 98 -17.88 0.85 5.62
C ALA A 98 -19.37 0.51 5.59
N GLY A 99 -19.91 0.30 4.40
CA GLY A 99 -21.32 -0.07 4.16
C GLY A 99 -21.41 -0.81 2.83
N ALA A 100 -22.38 -0.45 1.99
CA ALA A 100 -22.50 -1.03 0.66
C ALA A 100 -21.27 -0.66 -0.18
N PRO A 101 -20.72 -1.58 -1.00
CA PRO A 101 -19.62 -1.27 -1.89
C PRO A 101 -19.97 -0.13 -2.85
N GLU A 102 -19.03 0.80 -3.02
CA GLU A 102 -19.21 1.93 -3.95
C GLU A 102 -18.81 1.48 -5.36
N HIS A 103 -19.73 1.62 -6.31
CA HIS A 103 -19.48 1.21 -7.69
C HIS A 103 -18.31 2.01 -8.32
N GLY A 104 -17.38 1.30 -8.93
CA GLY A 104 -16.26 1.90 -9.61
C GLY A 104 -15.15 2.42 -8.69
N LEU A 105 -15.27 2.24 -7.39
CA LEU A 105 -14.28 2.75 -6.42
C LEU A 105 -12.88 2.17 -6.65
N THR A 106 -12.79 0.86 -6.88
CA THR A 106 -11.50 0.21 -7.10
C THR A 106 -10.77 0.81 -8.30
N ALA A 107 -11.48 0.98 -9.42
CA ALA A 107 -10.89 1.57 -10.63
C ALA A 107 -10.46 3.02 -10.39
N ALA A 108 -11.26 3.80 -9.68
CA ALA A 108 -10.93 5.19 -9.36
C ALA A 108 -9.69 5.28 -8.46
N VAL A 109 -9.60 4.45 -7.44
CA VAL A 109 -8.44 4.42 -6.53
C VAL A 109 -7.20 3.98 -7.30
N MET A 110 -7.29 2.94 -8.12
CA MET A 110 -6.17 2.48 -8.94
C MET A 110 -5.63 3.60 -9.84
N GLY A 111 -6.54 4.34 -10.50
CA GLY A 111 -6.16 5.46 -11.36
C GLY A 111 -5.42 6.56 -10.59
N GLU A 112 -5.90 6.90 -9.40
CA GLU A 112 -5.25 7.90 -8.55
C GLU A 112 -3.87 7.44 -8.07
N VAL A 113 -3.73 6.19 -7.67
CA VAL A 113 -2.45 5.64 -7.20
C VAL A 113 -1.43 5.65 -8.35
N VAL A 114 -1.83 5.20 -9.55
CA VAL A 114 -0.93 5.19 -10.71
C VAL A 114 -0.50 6.62 -11.07
N ALA A 115 -1.44 7.57 -11.09
CA ALA A 115 -1.12 8.96 -11.37
C ALA A 115 -0.15 9.53 -10.35
N TRP A 116 -0.35 9.24 -9.07
CA TRP A 116 0.54 9.67 -8.00
C TRP A 116 1.94 9.08 -8.17
N CYS A 117 2.05 7.80 -8.49
CA CYS A 117 3.35 7.17 -8.74
C CYS A 117 4.09 7.82 -9.90
N LEU A 118 3.38 8.13 -10.99
CA LEU A 118 3.99 8.73 -12.18
C LEU A 118 4.41 10.19 -11.95
N HIS A 119 3.59 10.97 -11.26
CA HIS A 119 3.79 12.42 -11.13
C HIS A 119 4.56 12.83 -9.89
N GLU A 120 4.29 12.18 -8.75
CA GLU A 120 4.89 12.55 -7.47
C GLU A 120 6.12 11.72 -7.13
N ARG A 121 6.17 10.47 -7.60
CA ARG A 121 7.27 9.55 -7.29
C ARG A 121 8.29 9.44 -8.42
N GLY A 122 8.03 10.03 -9.57
CA GLY A 122 8.95 10.02 -10.71
C GLY A 122 9.10 8.65 -11.37
N ALA A 123 8.09 7.80 -11.29
CA ALA A 123 8.12 6.48 -11.90
C ALA A 123 8.16 6.56 -13.43
N ALA A 124 8.87 5.64 -14.05
CA ALA A 124 8.95 5.53 -15.49
C ALA A 124 7.75 4.75 -16.06
#